data_16d5d415b742d7b53a958f3c88c97d60
#
_entry.id   16d5d415b742d7b53a958f3c88c97d60
#
_cell.length_a   1.000
_cell.length_b   1.000
_cell.length_c   1.000
_cell.angle_alpha   90.00
_cell.angle_beta   90.00
_cell.angle_gamma   90.00
#
_symmetry.space_group_name_H-M   'P 1'
#
loop_
_entity.id
_entity.type
_entity.pdbx_description
1 polymer ?
#
loop_
_entity_poly.entity_id
_entity_poly.type
_entity_poly.pdbx_seq_one_letter_code
_entity_poly.pdbx_strand_id
1 'polypeptide(L)'
;MHKFDKIKTAADKRIALDKRGKAAPVDFKVGDSVVLSEKLDGFNTSLDTTGKTYSRSNELGTDMTHHKKLIPFTDMAPILLDEVKKYYGTEDEFQVFGEFMVTDRIIPYDKDVYNKWYIFDVYNMSQGEYLGPLEAKKFTDTVLYKSPEFSELILPLHVIDPDYKFTTYENMEKFVYSESMSSLYGEAGKMEGMVAYNENGLRAKIVNKEFKETQRLVTNGKGHTKAVQWLNQYLTEPRLKKLVKNAVVEGLIDPMADDYFTKHLSTMKEIVYNDIMEESIDTPEFKGNDEKNVLNKIEAKTRFVMLDEQKYEIASGLDSLSDFPDFKL
;
A
#
# COMPACT_ATOMS: atom_id res chain seq x y z
N MET A 1 19.84 -5.31 12.49
CA MET A 1 18.79 -5.27 11.44
C MET A 1 18.18 -3.89 11.38
N HIS A 2 18.32 -3.22 10.26
CA HIS A 2 17.54 -2.03 9.96
C HIS A 2 16.27 -2.43 9.20
N LYS A 3 15.09 -1.97 9.67
CA LYS A 3 13.81 -2.25 8.98
C LYS A 3 13.62 -1.20 7.91
N PHE A 4 13.33 -1.64 6.68
CA PHE A 4 12.99 -0.69 5.61
C PHE A 4 11.78 0.16 6.00
N ASP A 5 11.96 1.47 5.98
CA ASP A 5 10.94 2.42 6.38
C ASP A 5 9.70 2.32 5.50
N LYS A 6 8.54 2.38 6.12
CA LYS A 6 7.28 2.35 5.36
C LYS A 6 7.15 3.60 4.50
N ILE A 7 7.26 3.43 3.18
CA ILE A 7 7.07 4.52 2.23
C ILE A 7 5.61 5.00 2.27
N LYS A 8 5.41 6.31 2.45
CA LYS A 8 4.09 6.95 2.48
C LYS A 8 3.57 7.14 1.05
N THR A 9 2.24 7.10 0.91
CA THR A 9 1.59 7.39 -0.37
C THR A 9 1.57 8.91 -0.60
N ALA A 10 2.01 9.35 -1.77
CA ALA A 10 2.10 10.76 -2.13
C ALA A 10 0.76 11.52 -2.05
N ALA A 11 -0.36 10.85 -2.34
CA ALA A 11 -1.69 11.43 -2.31
C ALA A 11 -2.36 11.44 -0.93
N ASP A 12 -1.71 10.85 0.09
CA ASP A 12 -2.31 10.77 1.41
C ASP A 12 -2.08 12.09 2.17
N LYS A 13 -2.94 13.07 1.90
CA LYS A 13 -3.06 14.30 2.70
C LYS A 13 -3.45 14.02 4.16
N ARG A 14 -3.79 12.78 4.50
CA ARG A 14 -3.98 12.36 5.88
C ARG A 14 -2.61 12.35 6.53
N ILE A 15 -2.47 13.22 7.49
CA ILE A 15 -1.40 13.24 8.46
C ILE A 15 -1.29 11.81 9.02
N ALA A 16 -0.40 11.02 8.44
CA ALA A 16 -0.06 9.74 9.03
C ALA A 16 0.77 10.07 10.27
N LEU A 17 0.09 10.07 11.40
CA LEU A 17 0.78 10.11 12.68
C LEU A 17 1.69 8.89 12.73
N ASP A 18 2.99 9.11 13.01
CA ASP A 18 3.85 8.02 13.40
C ASP A 18 3.31 7.40 14.70
N LYS A 19 3.85 6.27 15.13
CA LYS A 19 3.47 5.63 16.39
C LYS A 19 3.67 6.53 17.63
N ARG A 20 4.24 7.73 17.45
CA ARG A 20 4.50 8.76 18.48
C ARG A 20 3.62 10.00 18.32
N GLY A 21 2.66 10.00 17.39
CA GLY A 21 1.74 11.11 17.17
C GLY A 21 2.35 12.32 16.45
N LYS A 22 3.52 12.18 15.82
CA LYS A 22 4.12 13.26 15.02
C LYS A 22 3.77 13.09 13.54
N ALA A 23 3.17 14.13 12.99
CA ALA A 23 2.96 14.26 11.56
C ALA A 23 4.30 14.50 10.87
N ALA A 24 4.62 13.64 9.90
CA ALA A 24 5.70 13.94 8.95
C ALA A 24 5.08 13.93 7.55
N PRO A 25 4.76 15.08 6.99
CA PRO A 25 4.40 15.16 5.58
C PRO A 25 5.63 14.77 4.76
N VAL A 26 5.41 13.97 3.70
CA VAL A 26 6.42 13.85 2.64
C VAL A 26 6.24 15.10 1.79
N ASP A 27 6.95 16.15 2.08
CA ASP A 27 6.87 17.40 1.35
C ASP A 27 8.05 17.52 0.39
N PHE A 28 7.88 16.98 -0.81
CA PHE A 28 8.70 17.45 -1.93
C PHE A 28 8.37 18.92 -2.18
N LYS A 29 9.40 19.71 -2.37
CA LYS A 29 9.24 21.13 -2.73
C LYS A 29 9.20 21.27 -4.25
N VAL A 30 8.44 22.26 -4.72
CA VAL A 30 8.45 22.60 -6.15
C VAL A 30 9.87 22.90 -6.60
N GLY A 31 10.30 22.20 -7.65
CA GLY A 31 11.66 22.28 -8.19
C GLY A 31 12.62 21.22 -7.66
N ASP A 32 12.24 20.43 -6.66
CA ASP A 32 13.06 19.30 -6.21
C ASP A 32 13.35 18.36 -7.38
N SER A 33 14.58 17.88 -7.44
CA SER A 33 14.98 16.78 -8.30
C SER A 33 14.61 15.47 -7.63
N VAL A 34 13.83 14.66 -8.33
CA VAL A 34 13.27 13.42 -7.80
C VAL A 34 13.58 12.27 -8.75
N VAL A 35 14.17 11.22 -8.24
CA VAL A 35 14.32 9.95 -8.98
C VAL A 35 13.01 9.19 -8.94
N LEU A 36 12.47 8.84 -10.09
CA LEU A 36 11.30 7.98 -10.22
C LEU A 36 11.72 6.59 -10.65
N SER A 37 11.39 5.59 -9.84
CA SER A 37 11.64 4.17 -10.15
C SER A 37 10.34 3.38 -10.16
N GLU A 38 10.31 2.31 -10.95
CA GLU A 38 9.16 1.40 -10.99
C GLU A 38 9.00 0.69 -9.65
N LYS A 39 7.75 0.58 -9.22
CA LYS A 39 7.36 -0.20 -8.05
C LYS A 39 6.79 -1.54 -8.49
N LEU A 40 7.51 -2.62 -8.19
CA LEU A 40 7.07 -3.98 -8.44
C LEU A 40 6.25 -4.55 -7.27
N ASP A 41 5.32 -5.45 -7.56
CA ASP A 41 4.49 -6.17 -6.59
C ASP A 41 5.10 -7.55 -6.28
N GLY A 42 5.97 -7.60 -5.30
CA GLY A 42 6.64 -8.81 -4.82
C GLY A 42 6.65 -8.93 -3.30
N PHE A 43 7.69 -9.51 -2.73
CA PHE A 43 7.97 -9.51 -1.30
C PHE A 43 9.20 -8.66 -0.98
N ASN A 44 9.03 -7.67 -0.10
CA ASN A 44 10.15 -6.90 0.42
C ASN A 44 11.09 -7.81 1.22
N THR A 45 12.33 -7.87 0.77
CA THR A 45 13.41 -8.66 1.37
C THR A 45 14.68 -7.83 1.45
N SER A 46 15.60 -8.24 2.30
CA SER A 46 16.94 -7.63 2.37
C SER A 46 18.00 -8.64 2.78
N LEU A 47 19.24 -8.32 2.41
CA LEU A 47 20.46 -9.06 2.72
C LEU A 47 21.48 -8.09 3.31
N ASP A 48 22.04 -8.42 4.45
CA ASP A 48 23.15 -7.63 5.03
C ASP A 48 24.53 -8.25 4.79
N THR A 49 25.57 -7.47 5.00
CA THR A 49 26.97 -7.89 4.81
C THR A 49 27.43 -8.93 5.82
N THR A 50 26.64 -9.23 6.86
CA THR A 50 26.88 -10.36 7.77
C THR A 50 26.32 -11.69 7.22
N GLY A 51 25.61 -11.65 6.11
CA GLY A 51 25.00 -12.81 5.45
C GLY A 51 23.58 -13.13 5.93
N LYS A 52 22.99 -12.27 6.74
CA LYS A 52 21.63 -12.46 7.21
C LYS A 52 20.63 -11.92 6.21
N THR A 53 19.55 -12.66 6.04
CA THR A 53 18.43 -12.31 5.18
C THR A 53 17.20 -11.99 6.01
N TYR A 54 16.40 -11.04 5.49
CA TYR A 54 15.22 -10.56 6.18
C TYR A 54 14.03 -10.44 5.25
N SER A 55 12.84 -10.73 5.78
CA SER A 55 11.60 -10.18 5.25
C SER A 55 11.43 -8.75 5.77
N ARG A 56 10.38 -8.07 5.38
CA ARG A 56 10.11 -6.70 5.86
C ARG A 56 10.19 -6.54 7.39
N SER A 57 9.81 -7.56 8.15
CA SER A 57 9.62 -7.46 9.60
C SER A 57 10.45 -8.44 10.41
N ASN A 58 10.94 -9.53 9.81
CA ASN A 58 11.56 -10.63 10.52
C ASN A 58 12.84 -11.10 9.81
N GLU A 59 13.82 -11.56 10.59
CA GLU A 59 14.95 -12.32 10.08
C GLU A 59 14.42 -13.63 9.49
N LEU A 60 14.90 -13.99 8.30
CA LEU A 60 14.56 -15.24 7.62
C LEU A 60 15.57 -16.30 8.10
N GLY A 61 15.13 -17.14 9.00
CA GLY A 61 15.92 -18.28 9.48
C GLY A 61 15.78 -19.50 8.57
N THR A 62 16.47 -20.58 8.95
CA THR A 62 16.35 -21.90 8.29
C THR A 62 14.97 -22.53 8.49
N ASP A 63 14.21 -22.11 9.49
CA ASP A 63 12.83 -22.52 9.71
C ASP A 63 11.87 -21.57 8.97
N MET A 64 11.73 -21.80 7.67
CA MET A 64 10.93 -21.00 6.76
C MET A 64 9.49 -21.50 6.60
N THR A 65 8.94 -22.22 7.57
CA THR A 65 7.60 -22.84 7.46
C THR A 65 6.50 -21.85 7.07
N HIS A 66 6.63 -20.58 7.49
CA HIS A 66 5.67 -19.52 7.15
C HIS A 66 6.03 -18.74 5.87
N HIS A 67 7.25 -18.91 5.35
CA HIS A 67 7.77 -18.12 4.22
C HIS A 67 8.31 -18.99 3.08
N LYS A 68 7.70 -20.13 2.83
CA LYS A 68 8.13 -21.09 1.78
C LYS A 68 8.40 -20.44 0.42
N LYS A 69 7.69 -19.36 0.09
CA LYS A 69 7.91 -18.61 -1.16
C LYS A 69 9.24 -17.83 -1.19
N LEU A 70 9.90 -17.67 -0.05
CA LEU A 70 11.17 -16.94 0.07
C LEU A 70 12.39 -17.86 0.15
N ILE A 71 12.20 -19.19 0.11
CA ILE A 71 13.30 -20.16 0.08
C ILE A 71 14.30 -19.86 -1.06
N PRO A 72 13.84 -19.63 -2.33
CA PRO A 72 14.78 -19.32 -3.40
C PRO A 72 15.60 -18.05 -3.14
N PHE A 73 15.03 -17.04 -2.43
CA PHE A 73 15.78 -15.84 -2.05
C PHE A 73 16.90 -16.18 -1.05
N THR A 74 16.63 -16.98 -0.05
CA THR A 74 17.67 -17.39 0.92
C THR A 74 18.76 -18.25 0.29
N ASP A 75 18.43 -19.09 -0.69
CA ASP A 75 19.41 -19.90 -1.42
C ASP A 75 20.33 -19.05 -2.30
N MET A 76 19.81 -17.98 -2.91
CA MET A 76 20.60 -17.06 -3.76
C MET A 76 21.42 -16.04 -2.94
N ALA A 77 21.02 -15.73 -1.72
CA ALA A 77 21.65 -14.68 -0.91
C ALA A 77 23.16 -14.89 -0.66
N PRO A 78 23.68 -16.10 -0.37
CA PRO A 78 25.10 -16.31 -0.22
C PRO A 78 25.92 -15.97 -1.46
N ILE A 79 25.39 -16.23 -2.65
CA ILE A 79 26.03 -15.91 -3.94
C ILE A 79 26.11 -14.40 -4.13
N LEU A 80 25.02 -13.69 -3.84
CA LEU A 80 24.94 -12.23 -3.95
C LEU A 80 25.78 -11.51 -2.89
N LEU A 81 25.94 -12.10 -1.71
CA LEU A 81 26.69 -11.52 -0.61
C LEU A 81 28.16 -11.24 -0.99
N ASP A 82 28.79 -12.14 -1.75
CA ASP A 82 30.16 -11.95 -2.20
C ASP A 82 30.29 -10.73 -3.13
N GLU A 83 29.30 -10.49 -3.99
CA GLU A 83 29.32 -9.31 -4.87
C GLU A 83 29.02 -8.02 -4.10
N VAL A 84 28.14 -8.06 -3.10
CA VAL A 84 27.89 -6.92 -2.20
C VAL A 84 29.19 -6.54 -1.47
N LYS A 85 29.89 -7.50 -0.89
CA LYS A 85 31.17 -7.28 -0.19
C LYS A 85 32.27 -6.78 -1.13
N LYS A 86 32.35 -7.29 -2.36
CA LYS A 86 33.34 -6.84 -3.34
C LYS A 86 33.05 -5.40 -3.79
N TYR A 87 31.80 -5.03 -3.89
CA TYR A 87 31.39 -3.71 -4.37
C TYR A 87 31.60 -2.61 -3.32
N TYR A 88 31.07 -2.84 -2.10
CA TYR A 88 31.11 -1.85 -1.02
C TYR A 88 32.33 -1.93 -0.12
N GLY A 89 33.11 -3.01 -0.21
CA GLY A 89 34.22 -3.29 0.69
C GLY A 89 33.77 -4.02 1.95
N THR A 90 34.73 -4.28 2.85
CA THR A 90 34.51 -5.10 4.05
C THR A 90 34.53 -4.30 5.35
N GLU A 91 34.84 -3.01 5.31
CA GLU A 91 34.99 -2.17 6.51
C GLU A 91 33.65 -1.61 6.99
N ASP A 92 32.76 -1.29 6.06
CA ASP A 92 31.42 -0.81 6.38
C ASP A 92 30.38 -1.92 6.32
N GLU A 93 29.36 -1.79 7.15
CA GLU A 93 28.22 -2.70 7.13
C GLU A 93 27.10 -2.10 6.24
N PHE A 94 26.65 -2.89 5.29
CA PHE A 94 25.58 -2.51 4.36
C PHE A 94 24.42 -3.48 4.47
N GLN A 95 23.22 -2.98 4.22
CA GLN A 95 22.02 -3.79 4.01
C GLN A 95 21.39 -3.42 2.67
N VAL A 96 21.28 -4.39 1.77
CA VAL A 96 20.69 -4.23 0.44
C VAL A 96 19.23 -4.60 0.52
N PHE A 97 18.37 -3.74 0.00
CA PHE A 97 16.91 -3.94 -0.02
C PHE A 97 16.40 -4.19 -1.43
N GLY A 98 15.45 -5.09 -1.55
CA GLY A 98 14.84 -5.42 -2.83
C GLY A 98 13.46 -6.04 -2.69
N GLU A 99 12.81 -6.18 -3.83
CA GLU A 99 11.55 -6.89 -3.96
C GLU A 99 11.82 -8.26 -4.58
N PHE A 100 11.56 -9.33 -3.84
CA PHE A 100 11.69 -10.69 -4.37
C PHE A 100 10.41 -11.06 -5.12
N MET A 101 10.57 -11.39 -6.39
CA MET A 101 9.45 -11.62 -7.29
C MET A 101 8.90 -13.02 -7.14
N VAL A 102 7.62 -13.10 -6.81
CA VAL A 102 6.90 -14.37 -6.60
C VAL A 102 5.64 -14.42 -7.46
N THR A 103 5.22 -15.63 -7.80
CA THR A 103 3.90 -15.87 -8.40
C THR A 103 2.75 -15.48 -7.48
N ASP A 104 1.52 -15.49 -7.98
CA ASP A 104 0.28 -15.16 -7.23
C ASP A 104 0.21 -13.71 -6.74
N ARG A 105 0.76 -12.80 -7.52
CA ARG A 105 0.58 -11.36 -7.33
C ARG A 105 -0.54 -10.83 -8.20
N ILE A 106 -0.94 -9.58 -7.92
CA ILE A 106 -2.04 -8.93 -8.63
C ILE A 106 -1.62 -8.56 -10.04
N ILE A 107 -0.36 -8.12 -10.20
CA ILE A 107 0.21 -7.81 -11.50
C ILE A 107 0.84 -9.08 -12.07
N PRO A 108 0.41 -9.50 -13.27
CA PRO A 108 1.11 -10.55 -13.98
C PRO A 108 2.41 -9.98 -14.56
N TYR A 109 3.52 -10.58 -14.16
CA TYR A 109 4.84 -10.29 -14.74
C TYR A 109 5.24 -11.36 -15.75
N ASP A 110 6.21 -11.05 -16.58
CA ASP A 110 6.79 -12.01 -17.51
C ASP A 110 7.38 -13.19 -16.73
N LYS A 111 7.36 -14.38 -17.32
CA LYS A 111 7.72 -15.62 -16.61
C LYS A 111 9.15 -15.64 -16.09
N ASP A 112 10.05 -14.97 -16.79
CA ASP A 112 11.47 -14.85 -16.45
C ASP A 112 11.77 -13.84 -15.34
N VAL A 113 10.75 -13.10 -14.88
CA VAL A 113 10.85 -12.15 -13.76
C VAL A 113 10.75 -12.85 -12.42
N TYR A 114 10.01 -13.95 -12.36
CA TYR A 114 9.77 -14.66 -11.09
C TYR A 114 11.02 -15.36 -10.56
N ASN A 115 11.10 -15.46 -9.23
CA ASN A 115 12.23 -15.97 -8.47
C ASN A 115 13.52 -15.14 -8.62
N LYS A 116 13.42 -13.90 -9.09
CA LYS A 116 14.51 -12.94 -9.14
C LYS A 116 14.33 -11.83 -8.12
N TRP A 117 15.42 -11.18 -7.79
CA TRP A 117 15.45 -10.09 -6.81
C TRP A 117 15.62 -8.74 -7.51
N TYR A 118 14.64 -7.86 -7.33
CA TYR A 118 14.65 -6.48 -7.83
C TYR A 118 15.20 -5.57 -6.75
N ILE A 119 16.49 -5.25 -6.81
CA ILE A 119 17.17 -4.42 -5.82
C ILE A 119 16.79 -2.96 -6.06
N PHE A 120 16.28 -2.28 -5.03
CA PHE A 120 15.77 -0.92 -5.17
C PHE A 120 16.42 0.10 -4.22
N ASP A 121 17.14 -0.34 -3.17
CA ASP A 121 17.82 0.58 -2.25
C ASP A 121 18.96 -0.12 -1.49
N VAL A 122 19.85 0.69 -0.96
CA VAL A 122 20.98 0.26 -0.13
C VAL A 122 21.05 1.16 1.10
N TYR A 123 21.25 0.57 2.25
CA TYR A 123 21.42 1.27 3.52
C TYR A 123 22.84 1.05 4.05
N ASN A 124 23.58 2.15 4.25
CA ASN A 124 24.87 2.12 4.94
C ASN A 124 24.59 2.08 6.45
N MET A 125 24.81 0.93 7.08
CA MET A 125 24.52 0.71 8.50
C MET A 125 25.50 1.47 9.40
N SER A 126 26.74 1.70 8.92
CA SER A 126 27.77 2.43 9.66
C SER A 126 27.48 3.94 9.71
N GLN A 127 26.94 4.50 8.63
CA GLN A 127 26.59 5.92 8.52
C GLN A 127 25.13 6.21 8.92
N GLY A 128 24.28 5.19 8.94
CA GLY A 128 22.88 5.34 9.29
C GLY A 128 22.03 5.97 8.21
N GLU A 129 22.39 5.82 6.93
CA GLU A 129 21.74 6.48 5.81
C GLU A 129 21.45 5.54 4.63
N TYR A 130 20.42 5.89 3.87
CA TYR A 130 20.10 5.23 2.61
C TYR A 130 20.85 5.90 1.46
N LEU A 131 21.43 5.08 0.59
CA LEU A 131 22.15 5.56 -0.60
C LEU A 131 21.24 5.83 -1.79
N GLY A 132 20.02 5.29 -1.76
CA GLY A 132 18.98 5.56 -2.73
C GLY A 132 19.02 4.70 -4.00
N PRO A 133 18.00 4.89 -4.87
CA PRO A 133 17.80 4.03 -6.03
C PRO A 133 18.88 4.15 -7.11
N LEU A 134 19.54 5.30 -7.24
CA LEU A 134 20.62 5.45 -8.23
C LEU A 134 21.85 4.64 -7.84
N GLU A 135 22.17 4.55 -6.55
CA GLU A 135 23.25 3.69 -6.08
C GLU A 135 22.88 2.20 -6.21
N ALA A 136 21.63 1.82 -5.86
CA ALA A 136 21.14 0.47 -6.09
C ALA A 136 21.23 0.09 -7.57
N LYS A 137 20.86 0.99 -8.48
CA LYS A 137 21.00 0.78 -9.92
C LYS A 137 22.44 0.59 -10.34
N LYS A 138 23.35 1.45 -9.88
CA LYS A 138 24.77 1.37 -10.20
C LYS A 138 25.38 0.06 -9.70
N PHE A 139 25.02 -0.39 -8.50
CA PHE A 139 25.42 -1.69 -7.98
C PHE A 139 24.94 -2.83 -8.88
N THR A 140 23.64 -2.89 -9.19
CA THR A 140 23.06 -3.98 -10.00
C THR A 140 23.64 -4.00 -11.42
N ASP A 141 23.75 -2.84 -12.07
CA ASP A 141 24.35 -2.74 -13.40
C ASP A 141 25.80 -3.23 -13.40
N THR A 142 26.58 -2.89 -12.36
CA THR A 142 27.96 -3.34 -12.22
C THR A 142 28.07 -4.85 -12.05
N VAL A 143 27.23 -5.46 -11.23
CA VAL A 143 27.21 -6.90 -11.01
C VAL A 143 26.78 -7.64 -12.28
N LEU A 144 25.72 -7.18 -12.94
CA LEU A 144 25.23 -7.78 -14.20
C LEU A 144 26.25 -7.66 -15.33
N TYR A 145 27.00 -6.53 -15.39
CA TYR A 145 28.06 -6.37 -16.39
C TYR A 145 29.22 -7.33 -16.18
N LYS A 146 29.61 -7.57 -14.93
CA LYS A 146 30.73 -8.45 -14.58
C LYS A 146 30.39 -9.94 -14.76
N SER A 147 29.16 -10.32 -14.49
CA SER A 147 28.73 -11.71 -14.44
C SER A 147 27.31 -11.83 -15.00
N PRO A 148 27.15 -12.10 -16.31
CA PRO A 148 25.83 -12.22 -16.94
C PRO A 148 24.94 -13.31 -16.32
N GLU A 149 25.51 -14.32 -15.68
CA GLU A 149 24.77 -15.33 -14.91
C GLU A 149 23.94 -14.75 -13.75
N PHE A 150 24.32 -13.57 -13.24
CA PHE A 150 23.51 -12.88 -12.25
C PHE A 150 22.15 -12.41 -12.81
N SER A 151 21.99 -12.35 -14.13
CA SER A 151 20.68 -12.05 -14.74
C SER A 151 19.62 -13.09 -14.41
N GLU A 152 20.01 -14.31 -14.01
CA GLU A 152 19.10 -15.34 -13.51
C GLU A 152 18.69 -15.10 -12.05
N LEU A 153 19.38 -14.26 -11.31
CA LEU A 153 19.18 -14.02 -9.89
C LEU A 153 18.60 -12.64 -9.59
N ILE A 154 19.02 -11.62 -10.33
CA ILE A 154 18.63 -10.23 -10.07
C ILE A 154 18.02 -9.58 -11.30
N LEU A 155 17.14 -8.60 -11.04
CA LEU A 155 16.56 -7.72 -12.04
C LEU A 155 17.20 -6.33 -11.92
N PRO A 156 17.60 -5.69 -13.04
CA PRO A 156 18.06 -4.32 -13.02
C PRO A 156 16.94 -3.37 -12.53
N LEU A 157 17.32 -2.38 -11.72
CA LEU A 157 16.35 -1.37 -11.29
C LEU A 157 15.88 -0.53 -12.49
N HIS A 158 14.59 -0.52 -12.73
CA HIS A 158 13.97 0.33 -13.74
C HIS A 158 13.80 1.75 -13.19
N VAL A 159 14.74 2.63 -13.51
CA VAL A 159 14.62 4.06 -13.26
C VAL A 159 13.89 4.69 -14.45
N ILE A 160 12.69 5.19 -14.17
CA ILE A 160 11.80 5.77 -15.18
C ILE A 160 12.25 7.18 -15.54
N ASP A 161 12.56 7.98 -14.53
CA ASP A 161 13.11 9.32 -14.69
C ASP A 161 14.13 9.58 -13.56
N PRO A 162 15.40 9.80 -13.89
CA PRO A 162 16.44 10.03 -12.88
C PRO A 162 16.45 11.46 -12.32
N ASP A 163 15.73 12.40 -12.95
CA ASP A 163 15.78 13.83 -12.59
C ASP A 163 14.41 14.52 -12.79
N TYR A 164 13.33 13.81 -12.45
CA TYR A 164 11.99 14.39 -12.52
C TYR A 164 11.90 15.66 -11.67
N LYS A 165 11.49 16.79 -12.27
CA LYS A 165 11.29 18.03 -11.53
C LYS A 165 9.91 18.06 -10.92
N PHE A 166 9.89 17.94 -9.59
CA PHE A 166 8.63 17.94 -8.84
C PHE A 166 7.93 19.28 -8.96
N THR A 167 6.65 19.23 -9.26
CA THR A 167 5.75 20.40 -9.27
C THR A 167 4.60 20.21 -8.29
N THR A 168 3.77 19.20 -8.53
CA THR A 168 2.68 18.81 -7.64
C THR A 168 2.52 17.29 -7.65
N TYR A 169 1.94 16.74 -6.59
CA TYR A 169 1.59 15.32 -6.55
C TYR A 169 0.59 14.91 -7.64
N GLU A 170 -0.32 15.82 -8.02
CA GLU A 170 -1.26 15.57 -9.10
C GLU A 170 -0.56 15.43 -10.46
N ASN A 171 0.42 16.29 -10.75
CA ASN A 171 1.20 16.19 -11.98
C ASN A 171 2.07 14.92 -11.99
N MET A 172 2.68 14.56 -10.87
CA MET A 172 3.41 13.32 -10.73
C MET A 172 2.48 12.11 -10.90
N GLU A 173 1.27 12.14 -10.35
CA GLU A 173 0.26 11.08 -10.54
C GLU A 173 -0.17 10.98 -12.01
N LYS A 174 -0.41 12.10 -12.68
CA LYS A 174 -0.71 12.13 -14.13
C LYS A 174 0.42 11.56 -14.98
N PHE A 175 1.67 11.84 -14.59
CA PHE A 175 2.84 11.29 -15.26
C PHE A 175 2.87 9.76 -15.14
N VAL A 176 2.62 9.22 -13.94
CA VAL A 176 2.54 7.76 -13.67
C VAL A 176 1.44 7.07 -14.48
N TYR A 177 0.30 7.76 -14.69
CA TYR A 177 -0.86 7.20 -15.41
C TYR A 177 -0.89 7.54 -16.90
N SER A 178 0.14 8.17 -17.43
CA SER A 178 0.20 8.41 -18.88
C SER A 178 0.26 7.07 -19.63
N GLU A 179 -0.41 6.97 -20.76
CA GLU A 179 -0.46 5.76 -21.60
C GLU A 179 0.93 5.28 -22.04
N SER A 180 1.95 6.14 -21.95
CA SER A 180 3.32 5.83 -22.28
C SER A 180 4.07 5.08 -21.15
N MET A 181 3.50 4.99 -19.95
CA MET A 181 4.12 4.34 -18.81
C MET A 181 3.71 2.89 -18.72
N SER A 182 4.60 2.01 -19.10
CA SER A 182 4.44 0.56 -18.97
C SER A 182 5.49 -0.02 -18.03
N SER A 183 5.16 -1.14 -17.39
CA SER A 183 6.15 -1.93 -16.67
C SER A 183 7.23 -2.41 -17.63
N LEU A 184 8.49 -2.40 -17.17
CA LEU A 184 9.57 -3.06 -17.89
C LEU A 184 9.46 -4.60 -17.80
N TYR A 185 8.74 -5.11 -16.82
CA TYR A 185 8.73 -6.51 -16.42
C TYR A 185 7.36 -7.18 -16.52
N GLY A 186 6.35 -6.50 -17.04
CA GLY A 186 4.98 -7.00 -17.09
C GLY A 186 4.34 -6.90 -18.45
N GLU A 187 3.38 -7.79 -18.71
CA GLU A 187 2.57 -7.75 -19.93
C GLU A 187 1.89 -6.39 -20.09
N ALA A 188 2.03 -5.83 -21.29
CA ALA A 188 1.29 -4.69 -21.83
C ALA A 188 0.76 -3.69 -20.80
N GLY A 189 1.64 -2.82 -20.31
CA GLY A 189 1.22 -1.55 -19.72
C GLY A 189 0.76 -1.57 -18.26
N LYS A 190 0.74 -2.71 -17.58
CA LYS A 190 0.30 -2.77 -16.18
C LYS A 190 1.47 -2.59 -15.23
N MET A 191 1.52 -1.44 -14.58
CA MET A 191 2.48 -1.12 -13.54
C MET A 191 1.76 -0.93 -12.19
N GLU A 192 2.32 -1.46 -11.08
CA GLU A 192 1.77 -1.22 -9.75
C GLU A 192 1.80 0.27 -9.41
N GLY A 193 2.87 0.96 -9.79
CA GLY A 193 3.12 2.35 -9.52
C GLY A 193 4.59 2.70 -9.55
N MET A 194 4.93 3.78 -8.90
CA MET A 194 6.30 4.26 -8.78
C MET A 194 6.69 4.59 -7.35
N VAL A 195 7.99 4.64 -7.12
CA VAL A 195 8.60 5.24 -5.93
C VAL A 195 9.36 6.48 -6.37
N ALA A 196 9.07 7.59 -5.71
CA ALA A 196 9.74 8.86 -5.86
C ALA A 196 10.74 9.02 -4.71
N TYR A 197 11.97 9.45 -5.02
CA TYR A 197 13.06 9.61 -4.06
C TYR A 197 13.83 10.89 -4.37
N ASN A 198 14.05 11.76 -3.39
CA ASN A 198 14.89 12.95 -3.55
C ASN A 198 16.26 12.81 -2.85
N GLU A 199 17.15 13.73 -3.14
CA GLU A 199 18.51 13.77 -2.55
C GLU A 199 18.54 13.85 -1.01
N ASN A 200 17.47 14.34 -0.38
CA ASN A 200 17.35 14.43 1.07
C ASN A 200 16.81 13.14 1.71
N GLY A 201 16.72 12.04 0.95
CA GLY A 201 16.22 10.76 1.42
C GLY A 201 14.69 10.70 1.59
N LEU A 202 13.95 11.74 1.18
CA LEU A 202 12.49 11.71 1.19
C LEU A 202 11.96 10.75 0.14
N ARG A 203 10.98 9.95 0.51
CA ARG A 203 10.37 8.92 -0.34
C ARG A 203 8.87 9.02 -0.34
N ALA A 204 8.29 8.91 -1.52
CA ALA A 204 6.84 8.76 -1.67
C ALA A 204 6.54 7.65 -2.69
N LYS A 205 5.45 6.92 -2.48
CA LYS A 205 4.93 5.97 -3.47
C LYS A 205 3.66 6.51 -4.10
N ILE A 206 3.57 6.32 -5.39
CA ILE A 206 2.36 6.57 -6.18
C ILE A 206 1.92 5.22 -6.70
N VAL A 207 0.75 4.77 -6.26
CA VAL A 207 0.22 3.45 -6.60
C VAL A 207 -0.97 3.63 -7.52
N ASN A 208 -0.99 2.87 -8.61
CA ASN A 208 -2.06 2.89 -9.61
C ASN A 208 -3.44 2.66 -8.95
N LYS A 209 -4.43 3.44 -9.34
CA LYS A 209 -5.80 3.36 -8.78
C LYS A 209 -6.44 2.01 -9.07
N GLU A 210 -6.29 1.51 -10.31
CA GLU A 210 -6.81 0.21 -10.70
C GLU A 210 -6.15 -0.93 -9.89
N PHE A 211 -4.85 -0.82 -9.64
CA PHE A 211 -4.16 -1.77 -8.77
C PHE A 211 -4.70 -1.72 -7.33
N LYS A 212 -4.92 -0.52 -6.77
CA LYS A 212 -5.51 -0.38 -5.43
C LYS A 212 -6.91 -0.99 -5.33
N GLU A 213 -7.72 -0.84 -6.37
CA GLU A 213 -9.06 -1.43 -6.41
C GLU A 213 -8.98 -2.95 -6.52
N THR A 214 -8.17 -3.47 -7.43
CA THR A 214 -7.93 -4.91 -7.57
C THR A 214 -7.34 -5.50 -6.28
N GLN A 215 -6.39 -4.83 -5.65
CA GLN A 215 -5.83 -5.25 -4.37
C GLN A 215 -6.90 -5.31 -3.27
N ARG A 216 -7.81 -4.34 -3.21
CA ARG A 216 -8.93 -4.36 -2.27
C ARG A 216 -9.85 -5.56 -2.53
N LEU A 217 -10.14 -5.88 -3.78
CA LEU A 217 -10.96 -7.04 -4.14
C LEU A 217 -10.27 -8.36 -3.76
N VAL A 218 -8.99 -8.50 -4.10
CA VAL A 218 -8.20 -9.72 -3.80
C VAL A 218 -7.94 -9.89 -2.30
N THR A 219 -7.60 -8.81 -1.57
CA THR A 219 -7.39 -8.89 -0.12
C THR A 219 -8.68 -9.11 0.64
N ASN A 220 -9.80 -8.58 0.15
CA ASN A 220 -11.11 -8.90 0.70
C ASN A 220 -11.49 -10.39 0.48
N GLY A 221 -10.89 -11.06 -0.50
CA GLY A 221 -11.09 -12.50 -0.75
C GLY A 221 -10.16 -13.44 0.01
N LYS A 222 -8.96 -12.99 0.40
CA LYS A 222 -7.99 -13.83 1.12
C LYS A 222 -8.17 -13.70 2.64
N GLY A 223 -8.56 -14.79 3.28
CA GLY A 223 -8.70 -14.87 4.75
C GLY A 223 -10.11 -14.54 5.27
N HIS A 224 -11.09 -14.31 4.40
CA HIS A 224 -12.46 -14.16 4.81
C HIS A 224 -13.23 -15.49 4.65
N THR A 225 -14.08 -15.79 5.63
CA THR A 225 -15.03 -16.91 5.53
C THR A 225 -15.97 -16.70 4.34
N LYS A 226 -16.60 -17.78 3.86
CA LYS A 226 -17.60 -17.70 2.77
C LYS A 226 -18.69 -16.66 3.09
N ALA A 227 -19.05 -16.53 4.37
CA ALA A 227 -20.02 -15.55 4.84
C ALA A 227 -19.57 -14.11 4.60
N VAL A 228 -18.28 -13.78 4.85
CA VAL A 228 -17.76 -12.43 4.61
C VAL A 228 -17.54 -12.16 3.12
N GLN A 229 -17.19 -13.17 2.33
CA GLN A 229 -17.10 -13.04 0.87
C GLN A 229 -18.48 -12.76 0.26
N TRP A 230 -19.50 -13.49 0.69
CA TRP A 230 -20.88 -13.25 0.32
C TRP A 230 -21.33 -11.83 0.71
N LEU A 231 -21.08 -11.39 1.95
CA LEU A 231 -21.44 -10.07 2.43
C LEU A 231 -20.88 -8.95 1.54
N ASN A 232 -19.64 -9.09 1.05
CA ASN A 232 -19.01 -8.06 0.20
C ASN A 232 -19.77 -7.78 -1.10
N GLN A 233 -20.57 -8.71 -1.59
CA GLN A 233 -21.38 -8.52 -2.80
C GLN A 233 -22.57 -7.57 -2.53
N TYR A 234 -23.07 -7.56 -1.30
CA TYR A 234 -24.24 -6.76 -0.90
C TYR A 234 -23.86 -5.48 -0.17
N LEU A 235 -22.74 -5.46 0.58
CA LEU A 235 -22.30 -4.33 1.40
C LEU A 235 -21.55 -3.28 0.56
N THR A 236 -22.28 -2.62 -0.35
CA THR A 236 -21.75 -1.58 -1.23
C THR A 236 -21.94 -0.18 -0.62
N GLU A 237 -21.05 0.77 -0.97
CA GLU A 237 -21.14 2.14 -0.48
C GLU A 237 -22.45 2.85 -0.90
N PRO A 238 -22.93 2.74 -2.16
CA PRO A 238 -24.20 3.34 -2.55
C PRO A 238 -25.39 2.81 -1.73
N ARG A 239 -25.41 1.51 -1.44
CA ARG A 239 -26.46 0.89 -0.61
C ARG A 239 -26.41 1.45 0.81
N LEU A 240 -25.24 1.49 1.43
CA LEU A 240 -25.08 2.04 2.77
C LEU A 240 -25.50 3.51 2.84
N LYS A 241 -25.11 4.35 1.87
CA LYS A 241 -25.53 5.75 1.78
C LYS A 241 -27.06 5.88 1.69
N LYS A 242 -27.70 5.04 0.89
CA LYS A 242 -29.17 5.00 0.78
C LYS A 242 -29.81 4.66 2.13
N LEU A 243 -29.33 3.62 2.80
CA LEU A 243 -29.90 3.17 4.08
C LEU A 243 -29.69 4.20 5.19
N VAL A 244 -28.50 4.83 5.27
CA VAL A 244 -28.24 5.90 6.25
C VAL A 244 -29.15 7.09 6.00
N LYS A 245 -29.30 7.55 4.75
CA LYS A 245 -30.24 8.66 4.41
C LYS A 245 -31.69 8.34 4.72
N ASN A 246 -32.14 7.14 4.40
CA ASN A 246 -33.49 6.72 4.75
C ASN A 246 -33.70 6.75 6.27
N ALA A 247 -32.75 6.23 7.03
CA ALA A 247 -32.84 6.21 8.49
C ALA A 247 -32.87 7.63 9.11
N VAL A 248 -32.18 8.60 8.49
CA VAL A 248 -32.26 10.04 8.87
C VAL A 248 -33.67 10.58 8.57
N VAL A 249 -34.17 10.37 7.35
CA VAL A 249 -35.50 10.86 6.92
C VAL A 249 -36.62 10.27 7.77
N GLU A 250 -36.49 8.99 8.16
CA GLU A 250 -37.44 8.29 9.02
C GLU A 250 -37.29 8.63 10.51
N GLY A 251 -36.31 9.45 10.88
CA GLY A 251 -36.02 9.85 12.25
C GLY A 251 -35.49 8.72 13.15
N LEU A 252 -34.97 7.64 12.55
CA LEU A 252 -34.36 6.52 13.27
C LEU A 252 -32.99 6.85 13.81
N ILE A 253 -32.29 7.74 13.14
CA ILE A 253 -31.00 8.29 13.54
C ILE A 253 -30.99 9.80 13.37
N ASP A 254 -30.24 10.48 14.27
CA ASP A 254 -30.10 11.94 14.27
C ASP A 254 -28.61 12.30 14.06
N PRO A 255 -28.21 12.77 12.86
CA PRO A 255 -26.82 13.11 12.57
C PRO A 255 -26.28 14.27 13.43
N MET A 256 -27.15 15.10 14.00
CA MET A 256 -26.79 16.26 14.82
C MET A 256 -26.65 15.93 16.32
N ALA A 257 -26.95 14.69 16.72
CA ALA A 257 -26.81 14.27 18.11
C ALA A 257 -25.33 14.21 18.53
N ASP A 258 -25.01 14.75 19.71
CA ASP A 258 -23.65 14.77 20.27
C ASP A 258 -23.04 13.36 20.40
N ASP A 259 -23.88 12.36 20.65
CA ASP A 259 -23.49 10.97 20.82
C ASP A 259 -23.85 10.08 19.58
N TYR A 260 -23.88 10.69 18.39
CA TYR A 260 -24.35 10.10 17.14
C TYR A 260 -23.90 8.64 16.93
N PHE A 261 -22.60 8.38 17.03
CA PHE A 261 -22.07 7.02 16.81
C PHE A 261 -22.44 6.07 17.95
N THR A 262 -22.33 6.50 19.20
CA THR A 262 -22.60 5.64 20.36
C THR A 262 -24.04 5.22 20.40
N LYS A 263 -24.95 6.12 20.02
CA LYS A 263 -26.39 5.89 20.05
C LYS A 263 -26.91 5.15 18.82
N HIS A 264 -26.44 5.52 17.64
CA HIS A 264 -27.08 5.12 16.39
C HIS A 264 -26.35 4.04 15.58
N LEU A 265 -25.06 3.77 15.87
CA LEU A 265 -24.30 2.78 15.12
C LEU A 265 -24.88 1.35 15.25
N SER A 266 -25.40 0.99 16.44
CA SER A 266 -26.05 -0.30 16.66
C SER A 266 -27.33 -0.43 15.86
N THR A 267 -28.16 0.62 15.86
CA THR A 267 -29.41 0.68 15.07
C THR A 267 -29.11 0.53 13.57
N MET A 268 -28.14 1.28 13.08
CA MET A 268 -27.74 1.19 11.68
C MET A 268 -27.16 -0.17 11.30
N LYS A 269 -26.41 -0.80 12.19
CA LYS A 269 -25.90 -2.16 11.96
C LYS A 269 -27.04 -3.17 11.76
N GLU A 270 -28.09 -3.09 12.57
CA GLU A 270 -29.27 -3.93 12.46
C GLU A 270 -30.05 -3.66 11.17
N ILE A 271 -30.27 -2.40 10.83
CA ILE A 271 -30.95 -1.99 9.58
C ILE A 271 -30.19 -2.57 8.38
N VAL A 272 -28.89 -2.39 8.31
CA VAL A 272 -28.05 -2.87 7.19
C VAL A 272 -28.03 -4.40 7.14
N TYR A 273 -27.93 -5.07 8.29
CA TYR A 273 -27.94 -6.52 8.36
C TYR A 273 -29.27 -7.08 7.84
N ASN A 274 -30.40 -6.58 8.33
CA ASN A 274 -31.72 -7.03 7.94
C ASN A 274 -32.01 -6.80 6.46
N ASP A 275 -31.68 -5.60 5.94
CA ASP A 275 -31.83 -5.25 4.53
C ASP A 275 -31.00 -6.17 3.60
N ILE A 276 -29.78 -6.55 4.01
CA ILE A 276 -28.96 -7.50 3.26
C ILE A 276 -29.57 -8.92 3.34
N MET A 277 -30.03 -9.35 4.51
CA MET A 277 -30.61 -10.68 4.69
C MET A 277 -31.89 -10.86 3.90
N GLU A 278 -32.74 -9.82 3.82
CA GLU A 278 -34.00 -9.83 3.06
C GLU A 278 -33.78 -9.88 1.54
N GLU A 279 -32.74 -9.18 1.03
CA GLU A 279 -32.49 -9.12 -0.41
C GLU A 279 -31.54 -10.21 -0.92
N SER A 280 -30.84 -10.92 -0.04
CA SER A 280 -29.90 -11.95 -0.47
C SER A 280 -30.59 -13.25 -0.89
N ILE A 281 -30.27 -13.72 -2.10
CA ILE A 281 -30.84 -14.95 -2.68
C ILE A 281 -30.07 -16.18 -2.16
N ASP A 282 -28.75 -16.06 -1.93
CA ASP A 282 -27.82 -17.15 -1.60
C ASP A 282 -27.12 -16.91 -0.26
N THR A 283 -27.86 -16.72 0.80
CA THR A 283 -27.28 -16.56 2.15
C THR A 283 -26.55 -17.84 2.56
N PRO A 284 -25.23 -17.80 2.81
CA PRO A 284 -24.52 -19.00 3.22
C PRO A 284 -24.90 -19.41 4.64
N GLU A 285 -24.79 -20.70 4.93
CA GLU A 285 -24.88 -21.19 6.30
C GLU A 285 -23.72 -20.60 7.13
N PHE A 286 -24.04 -19.84 8.16
CA PHE A 286 -23.04 -19.27 9.07
C PHE A 286 -22.52 -20.33 10.04
N LYS A 287 -21.19 -20.46 10.15
CA LYS A 287 -20.52 -21.42 11.03
C LYS A 287 -19.56 -20.72 11.99
N GLY A 288 -19.55 -21.16 13.22
CA GLY A 288 -18.64 -20.64 14.24
C GLY A 288 -18.81 -19.13 14.47
N ASN A 289 -17.79 -18.34 14.13
CA ASN A 289 -17.79 -16.89 14.32
C ASN A 289 -18.26 -16.10 13.09
N ASP A 290 -18.84 -16.75 12.08
CA ASP A 290 -19.20 -16.10 10.82
C ASP A 290 -20.15 -14.92 10.99
N GLU A 291 -21.21 -15.09 11.78
CA GLU A 291 -22.17 -14.03 12.04
C GLU A 291 -21.53 -12.82 12.73
N LYS A 292 -20.69 -13.06 13.73
CA LYS A 292 -19.92 -12.01 14.41
C LYS A 292 -19.01 -11.28 13.44
N ASN A 293 -18.34 -11.99 12.53
CA ASN A 293 -17.45 -11.39 11.53
C ASN A 293 -18.24 -10.55 10.53
N VAL A 294 -19.42 -11.02 10.11
CA VAL A 294 -20.35 -10.29 9.23
C VAL A 294 -20.80 -8.99 9.90
N LEU A 295 -21.29 -9.06 11.14
CA LEU A 295 -21.75 -7.90 11.91
C LEU A 295 -20.63 -6.88 12.16
N ASN A 296 -19.43 -7.32 12.52
CA ASN A 296 -18.27 -6.42 12.70
C ASN A 296 -17.91 -5.70 11.40
N LYS A 297 -18.02 -6.38 10.26
CA LYS A 297 -17.71 -5.76 8.97
C LYS A 297 -18.78 -4.76 8.53
N ILE A 298 -20.05 -5.06 8.77
CA ILE A 298 -21.16 -4.12 8.56
C ILE A 298 -20.90 -2.87 9.40
N GLU A 299 -20.68 -3.04 10.71
CA GLU A 299 -20.42 -1.94 11.64
C GLU A 299 -19.26 -1.04 11.16
N ALA A 300 -18.11 -1.64 10.80
CA ALA A 300 -16.96 -0.90 10.35
C ALA A 300 -17.22 -0.06 9.09
N LYS A 301 -17.92 -0.62 8.07
CA LYS A 301 -18.24 0.11 6.85
C LYS A 301 -19.32 1.16 7.04
N THR A 302 -20.36 0.83 7.80
CA THR A 302 -21.48 1.74 8.10
C THR A 302 -21.00 2.97 8.84
N ARG A 303 -20.07 2.81 9.79
CA ARG A 303 -19.45 3.92 10.51
C ARG A 303 -18.84 4.98 9.61
N PHE A 304 -18.15 4.56 8.53
CA PHE A 304 -17.57 5.52 7.58
C PHE A 304 -18.64 6.33 6.84
N VAL A 305 -19.71 5.66 6.41
CA VAL A 305 -20.82 6.34 5.69
C VAL A 305 -21.57 7.29 6.63
N MET A 306 -21.80 6.90 7.87
CA MET A 306 -22.42 7.75 8.88
C MET A 306 -21.57 9.00 9.17
N LEU A 307 -20.24 8.87 9.19
CA LEU A 307 -19.32 10.01 9.32
C LEU A 307 -19.45 11.02 8.18
N ASP A 308 -19.58 10.52 6.95
CA ASP A 308 -19.72 11.38 5.78
C ASP A 308 -21.08 12.09 5.79
N GLU A 309 -22.15 11.41 6.18
CA GLU A 309 -23.48 12.00 6.30
C GLU A 309 -23.54 13.07 7.40
N GLN A 310 -22.94 12.80 8.58
CA GLN A 310 -22.86 13.77 9.65
C GLN A 310 -22.14 15.06 9.21
N LYS A 311 -21.02 14.91 8.49
CA LYS A 311 -20.30 16.09 7.95
C LYS A 311 -21.12 16.85 6.94
N TYR A 312 -21.90 16.17 6.12
CA TYR A 312 -22.77 16.79 5.14
C TYR A 312 -23.87 17.59 5.81
N GLU A 313 -24.54 17.02 6.82
CA GLU A 313 -25.63 17.70 7.56
C GLU A 313 -25.11 18.91 8.35
N ILE A 314 -23.95 18.80 8.98
CA ILE A 314 -23.31 19.94 9.67
C ILE A 314 -22.98 21.06 8.66
N ALA A 315 -22.41 20.73 7.50
CA ALA A 315 -22.10 21.73 6.48
C ALA A 315 -23.36 22.39 5.93
N SER A 316 -24.41 21.61 5.64
CA SER A 316 -25.70 22.11 5.15
C SER A 316 -26.39 23.00 6.20
N GLY A 317 -26.27 22.65 7.49
CA GLY A 317 -26.77 23.46 8.59
C GLY A 317 -26.04 24.82 8.72
N LEU A 318 -24.72 24.83 8.48
CA LEU A 318 -23.91 26.05 8.48
C LEU A 318 -24.25 26.97 7.30
N ASP A 319 -24.47 26.39 6.11
CA ASP A 319 -24.89 27.17 4.92
C ASP A 319 -26.25 27.80 5.12
N SER A 320 -27.20 27.11 5.79
CA SER A 320 -28.52 27.69 6.11
C SER A 320 -28.46 28.81 7.15
N LEU A 321 -27.42 28.83 8.01
CA LEU A 321 -27.19 29.94 8.97
C LEU A 321 -26.53 31.15 8.32
N SER A 322 -25.81 30.97 7.21
CA SER A 322 -25.23 32.10 6.46
C SER A 322 -26.27 32.99 5.77
N ASP A 323 -27.50 32.49 5.60
CA ASP A 323 -28.63 33.27 5.06
C ASP A 323 -29.27 34.23 6.10
N PHE A 324 -28.83 34.16 7.36
CA PHE A 324 -29.25 35.11 8.39
C PHE A 324 -28.19 36.20 8.62
N PRO A 325 -28.44 37.46 8.16
CA PRO A 325 -27.46 38.55 8.14
C PRO A 325 -26.91 38.98 9.50
N ASP A 326 -27.47 38.50 10.61
CA ASP A 326 -27.10 38.91 11.98
C ASP A 326 -26.10 37.95 12.67
N PHE A 327 -25.72 36.85 12.04
CA PHE A 327 -24.70 35.94 12.55
C PHE A 327 -23.32 36.28 11.96
N LYS A 328 -22.59 37.17 12.62
CA LYS A 328 -21.15 37.34 12.42
C LYS A 328 -20.40 36.43 13.40
N LEU A 329 -19.71 35.41 12.85
CA LEU A 329 -18.66 34.66 13.56
C LEU A 329 -17.45 35.55 13.84
#